data_dc9559ab3099ef46d05b08957dc591cc
#
_entry.id   dc9559ab3099ef46d05b08957dc591cc
#
_cell.length_a   1.000
_cell.length_b   1.000
_cell.length_c   1.000
_cell.angle_alpha   90.00
_cell.angle_beta   90.00
_cell.angle_gamma   90.00
#
_symmetry.space_group_name_H-M   'P 1'
#
loop_
_entity.id
_entity.type
_entity.pdbx_description
1 polymer ?
#
loop_
_entity_poly.entity_id
_entity_poly.type
_entity_poly.pdbx_seq_one_letter_code
_entity_poly.pdbx_strand_id
1 'polypeptide(L)'
;EMLRSLVGSEMCIRDRAFYNGQDFVRSIHSIESAYFRNKFEPELERFKDSYLGIGVISDLESQPITVTSHLGRFSVVTVGRIDNIDEIAEKLLAEKIHFAELSGSSINPTEVVSILINKGETFKEGIEIVHNAVKGSCSFLILTDSCIYAARDKFGRTPVIIGKNEFGYVVASESSSFTNLGYSIVRDLGPGE
;
A
#
# COMPACT_ATOMS: atom_id res chain seq x y z
N GLU A 1 -7.94 -28.89 17.50
CA GLU A 1 -8.76 -28.80 16.24
C GLU A 1 -9.01 -27.33 15.86
N MET A 2 -9.26 -26.43 16.80
CA MET A 2 -9.52 -25.00 16.49
C MET A 2 -8.29 -24.26 15.92
N LEU A 3 -7.07 -24.66 16.28
CA LEU A 3 -5.84 -24.09 15.72
C LEU A 3 -5.50 -24.56 14.29
N ARG A 4 -6.03 -25.70 13.85
CA ARG A 4 -5.89 -26.19 12.46
C ARG A 4 -6.82 -25.47 11.49
N SER A 5 -7.94 -24.94 11.96
CA SER A 5 -8.90 -24.17 11.13
C SER A 5 -8.38 -22.78 10.77
N LEU A 6 -7.41 -22.21 11.52
CA LEU A 6 -6.79 -20.92 11.22
C LEU A 6 -5.57 -21.03 10.27
N VAL A 7 -5.19 -22.23 9.87
CA VAL A 7 -4.09 -22.50 8.93
C VAL A 7 -4.62 -22.96 7.56
N GLY A 8 -5.90 -22.71 7.27
CA GLY A 8 -6.52 -23.04 6.01
C GLY A 8 -6.22 -21.99 4.93
N SER A 9 -5.32 -22.31 4.02
CA SER A 9 -5.24 -21.80 2.62
C SER A 9 -5.17 -20.29 2.40
N GLU A 10 -4.69 -19.50 3.34
CA GLU A 10 -4.50 -18.07 3.10
C GLU A 10 -3.07 -17.82 2.61
N MET A 11 -2.94 -17.56 1.33
CA MET A 11 -1.71 -17.03 0.73
C MET A 11 -1.52 -15.59 1.22
N CYS A 12 -1.01 -15.42 2.43
CA CYS A 12 -0.60 -14.11 2.90
C CYS A 12 0.66 -13.69 2.14
N ILE A 13 0.53 -12.69 1.29
CA ILE A 13 1.64 -12.00 0.64
C ILE A 13 2.03 -10.85 1.56
N ARG A 14 3.31 -10.77 1.96
CA ARG A 14 3.86 -9.63 2.73
C ARG A 14 4.92 -8.95 1.92
N ASP A 15 4.60 -7.73 1.53
CA ASP A 15 5.40 -6.98 0.58
C ASP A 15 5.80 -5.62 1.14
N ARG A 16 6.93 -5.14 0.68
CA ARG A 16 7.52 -3.87 1.11
C ARG A 16 8.13 -3.12 -0.06
N ALA A 17 8.10 -1.80 0.01
CA ALA A 17 8.93 -0.92 -0.79
C ALA A 17 9.64 0.08 0.12
N PHE A 18 10.90 0.34 -0.17
CA PHE A 18 11.75 1.27 0.56
C PHE A 18 12.46 2.20 -0.41
N TYR A 19 12.80 3.39 0.08
CA TYR A 19 13.66 4.33 -0.62
C TYR A 19 14.93 4.58 0.21
N ASN A 20 16.10 4.38 -0.40
CA ASN A 20 17.40 4.47 0.27
C ASN A 20 18.18 5.76 -0.09
N GLY A 21 17.52 6.72 -0.71
CA GLY A 21 18.17 7.96 -1.18
C GLY A 21 18.66 7.90 -2.63
N GLN A 22 18.64 6.74 -3.26
CA GLN A 22 19.03 6.55 -4.65
C GLN A 22 17.98 5.77 -5.44
N ASP A 23 17.51 4.64 -4.89
CA ASP A 23 16.60 3.73 -5.56
C ASP A 23 15.45 3.25 -4.67
N PHE A 24 14.38 2.84 -5.35
CA PHE A 24 13.27 2.10 -4.75
C PHE A 24 13.60 0.62 -4.76
N VAL A 25 13.62 0.01 -3.59
CA VAL A 25 13.83 -1.44 -3.42
C VAL A 25 12.51 -2.08 -3.02
N ARG A 26 12.03 -3.01 -3.84
CA ARG A 26 10.81 -3.79 -3.59
C ARG A 26 11.18 -5.20 -3.18
N SER A 27 10.44 -5.76 -2.23
CA SER A 27 10.57 -7.16 -1.80
C SER A 27 9.18 -7.75 -1.63
N ILE A 28 8.90 -8.84 -2.35
CA ILE A 28 7.62 -9.56 -2.37
C ILE A 28 7.85 -10.99 -1.89
N HIS A 29 7.10 -11.43 -0.86
CA HIS A 29 7.26 -12.77 -0.31
C HIS A 29 5.92 -13.41 0.02
N SER A 30 5.68 -14.59 -0.54
CA SER A 30 4.63 -15.50 -0.06
C SER A 30 5.06 -16.19 1.25
N ILE A 31 4.18 -16.25 2.25
CA ILE A 31 4.48 -16.80 3.59
C ILE A 31 3.95 -18.23 3.77
N GLU A 32 3.53 -18.89 2.72
CA GLU A 32 2.90 -20.21 2.81
C GLU A 32 3.70 -21.29 3.56
N SER A 33 5.01 -21.17 3.71
CA SER A 33 5.82 -22.32 4.17
C SER A 33 7.00 -22.03 5.09
N ALA A 34 7.20 -20.81 5.57
CA ALA A 34 8.32 -20.50 6.46
C ALA A 34 8.02 -19.37 7.45
N TYR A 35 8.63 -19.45 8.63
CA TYR A 35 8.56 -18.37 9.61
C TYR A 35 9.02 -17.05 9.00
N PHE A 36 8.26 -15.99 9.22
CA PHE A 36 8.50 -14.61 8.77
C PHE A 36 9.98 -14.18 8.91
N ARG A 37 10.57 -14.45 10.07
CA ARG A 37 11.95 -14.09 10.40
C ARG A 37 12.96 -14.67 9.40
N ASN A 38 12.84 -15.94 9.07
CA ASN A 38 13.80 -16.64 8.21
C ASN A 38 13.82 -16.13 6.76
N LYS A 39 12.71 -15.56 6.28
CA LYS A 39 12.63 -15.00 4.90
C LYS A 39 13.11 -13.55 4.84
N PHE A 40 12.87 -12.77 5.89
CA PHE A 40 13.13 -11.34 5.88
C PHE A 40 14.46 -10.94 6.53
N GLU A 41 14.99 -11.74 7.44
CA GLU A 41 16.26 -11.44 8.11
C GLU A 41 17.46 -11.32 7.16
N PRO A 42 17.61 -12.18 6.13
CA PRO A 42 18.68 -12.02 5.13
C PRO A 42 18.56 -10.77 4.26
N GLU A 43 17.35 -10.20 4.13
CA GLU A 43 17.10 -9.01 3.32
C GLU A 43 17.24 -7.70 4.08
N LEU A 44 17.31 -7.75 5.42
CA LEU A 44 17.43 -6.54 6.25
C LEU A 44 18.64 -5.69 5.86
N GLU A 45 19.74 -6.31 5.45
CA GLU A 45 20.93 -5.60 4.97
C GLU A 45 20.65 -4.75 3.72
N ARG A 46 19.71 -5.17 2.86
CA ARG A 46 19.32 -4.41 1.64
C ARG A 46 18.55 -3.13 1.97
N PHE A 47 17.96 -3.08 3.16
CA PHE A 47 17.11 -1.97 3.61
C PHE A 47 17.77 -1.10 4.68
N LYS A 48 18.99 -1.43 5.11
CA LYS A 48 19.68 -0.83 6.22
C LYS A 48 19.85 0.69 6.11
N ASP A 49 20.06 1.18 4.90
CA ASP A 49 20.26 2.60 4.61
C ASP A 49 18.96 3.31 4.18
N SER A 50 17.81 2.61 4.24
CA SER A 50 16.53 3.18 3.86
C SER A 50 15.93 4.00 5.00
N TYR A 51 15.44 5.18 4.68
CA TYR A 51 14.82 6.10 5.64
C TYR A 51 13.31 6.29 5.43
N LEU A 52 12.79 5.83 4.30
CA LEU A 52 11.36 5.78 3.99
C LEU A 52 10.97 4.37 3.56
N GLY A 53 9.79 3.93 3.96
CA GLY A 53 9.28 2.63 3.56
C GLY A 53 7.78 2.50 3.76
N ILE A 54 7.15 1.68 2.91
CA ILE A 54 5.77 1.25 3.04
C ILE A 54 5.71 -0.27 2.99
N GLY A 55 4.70 -0.83 3.61
CA GLY A 55 4.48 -2.27 3.60
C GLY A 55 3.01 -2.61 3.70
N VAL A 56 2.66 -3.82 3.29
CA VAL A 56 1.29 -4.32 3.30
C VAL A 56 1.30 -5.83 3.55
N ILE A 57 0.20 -6.30 4.13
CA ILE A 57 -0.17 -7.71 4.16
C ILE A 57 -1.39 -7.85 3.27
N SER A 58 -1.27 -8.63 2.21
CA SER A 58 -2.33 -8.88 1.25
C SER A 58 -2.53 -10.37 1.06
N ASP A 59 -3.76 -10.79 0.84
CA ASP A 59 -4.10 -12.20 0.63
C ASP A 59 -4.08 -12.60 -0.85
N LEU A 60 -4.32 -11.66 -1.75
CA LEU A 60 -4.57 -11.96 -3.17
C LEU A 60 -3.75 -11.10 -4.14
N GLU A 61 -3.29 -9.92 -3.73
CA GLU A 61 -2.79 -8.90 -4.65
C GLU A 61 -1.29 -8.70 -4.49
N SER A 62 -0.58 -8.72 -5.62
CA SER A 62 0.83 -8.30 -5.64
C SER A 62 0.91 -6.79 -5.45
N GLN A 63 1.46 -6.34 -4.34
CA GLN A 63 1.74 -4.94 -4.03
C GLN A 63 2.96 -4.86 -3.10
N PRO A 64 3.69 -3.74 -2.96
CA PRO A 64 3.43 -2.43 -3.58
C PRO A 64 3.57 -2.42 -5.10
N ILE A 65 2.79 -1.57 -5.78
CA ILE A 65 2.98 -1.26 -7.20
C ILE A 65 3.91 -0.06 -7.31
N THR A 66 4.99 -0.21 -8.07
CA THR A 66 5.95 0.89 -8.32
C THR A 66 5.78 1.42 -9.74
N VAL A 67 5.60 2.72 -9.84
CA VAL A 67 5.36 3.43 -11.10
C VAL A 67 6.42 4.50 -11.29
N THR A 68 6.82 4.73 -12.55
CA THR A 68 7.61 5.89 -12.97
C THR A 68 6.77 6.71 -13.95
N SER A 69 6.55 7.98 -13.63
CA SER A 69 5.67 8.86 -14.39
C SER A 69 6.15 10.32 -14.36
N HIS A 70 5.30 11.24 -14.83
CA HIS A 70 5.54 12.68 -14.71
C HIS A 70 5.59 13.18 -13.25
N LEU A 71 4.96 12.44 -12.30
CA LEU A 71 5.06 12.72 -10.87
C LEU A 71 6.38 12.22 -10.24
N GLY A 72 7.27 11.64 -11.04
CA GLY A 72 8.46 10.94 -10.56
C GLY A 72 8.23 9.44 -10.36
N ARG A 73 9.14 8.79 -9.63
CA ARG A 73 8.98 7.39 -9.24
C ARG A 73 8.29 7.33 -7.88
N PHE A 74 7.28 6.49 -7.77
CA PHE A 74 6.56 6.29 -6.52
C PHE A 74 6.06 4.84 -6.40
N SER A 75 5.77 4.41 -5.17
CA SER A 75 5.19 3.09 -4.89
C SER A 75 3.89 3.25 -4.10
N VAL A 76 2.90 2.42 -4.40
CA VAL A 76 1.57 2.46 -3.78
C VAL A 76 1.25 1.15 -3.11
N VAL A 77 0.67 1.20 -1.93
CA VAL A 77 -0.02 0.09 -1.27
C VAL A 77 -1.45 0.50 -0.96
N THR A 78 -2.38 -0.44 -1.09
CA THR A 78 -3.80 -0.20 -0.86
C THR A 78 -4.37 -1.20 0.14
N VAL A 79 -5.39 -0.79 0.86
CA VAL A 79 -6.21 -1.65 1.70
C VAL A 79 -7.68 -1.26 1.56
N GLY A 80 -8.53 -2.26 1.35
CA GLY A 80 -9.96 -2.06 1.19
C GLY A 80 -10.52 -2.85 0.02
N ARG A 81 -11.70 -2.46 -0.45
CA ARG A 81 -12.39 -3.07 -1.57
C ARG A 81 -12.97 -2.02 -2.48
N ILE A 82 -12.61 -2.09 -3.76
CA ILE A 82 -13.12 -1.25 -4.83
C ILE A 82 -14.28 -1.99 -5.50
N ASP A 83 -15.52 -1.57 -5.21
CA ASP A 83 -16.71 -2.28 -5.70
C ASP A 83 -16.98 -2.04 -7.20
N ASN A 84 -16.46 -0.95 -7.76
CA ASN A 84 -16.63 -0.57 -9.15
C ASN A 84 -15.34 -0.71 -9.99
N ILE A 85 -14.48 -1.67 -9.65
CA ILE A 85 -13.18 -1.85 -10.31
C ILE A 85 -13.33 -2.09 -11.82
N ASP A 86 -14.31 -2.91 -12.24
CA ASP A 86 -14.56 -3.20 -13.65
C ASP A 86 -15.02 -1.94 -14.42
N GLU A 87 -15.89 -1.12 -13.81
CA GLU A 87 -16.33 0.17 -14.40
C GLU A 87 -15.17 1.13 -14.61
N ILE A 88 -14.24 1.21 -13.64
CA ILE A 88 -13.05 2.05 -13.75
C ILE A 88 -12.12 1.49 -14.82
N ALA A 89 -11.90 0.19 -14.83
CA ALA A 89 -11.02 -0.47 -15.77
C ALA A 89 -11.50 -0.31 -17.22
N GLU A 90 -12.79 -0.48 -17.47
CA GLU A 90 -13.38 -0.26 -18.80
C GLU A 90 -13.14 1.16 -19.31
N LYS A 91 -13.30 2.18 -18.45
CA LYS A 91 -13.01 3.57 -18.79
C LYS A 91 -11.53 3.78 -19.14
N LEU A 92 -10.63 3.21 -18.33
CA LEU A 92 -9.18 3.32 -18.56
C LEU A 92 -8.77 2.63 -19.88
N LEU A 93 -9.33 1.46 -20.17
CA LEU A 93 -9.09 0.74 -21.42
C LEU A 93 -9.62 1.52 -22.63
N ALA A 94 -10.79 2.17 -22.52
CA ALA A 94 -11.32 3.06 -23.57
C ALA A 94 -10.39 4.25 -23.84
N GLU A 95 -9.67 4.73 -22.84
CA GLU A 95 -8.62 5.74 -22.96
C GLU A 95 -7.28 5.17 -23.49
N LYS A 96 -7.23 3.89 -23.86
CA LYS A 96 -6.03 3.16 -24.32
C LYS A 96 -4.96 2.99 -23.25
N ILE A 97 -5.33 3.08 -21.99
CA ILE A 97 -4.49 2.71 -20.85
C ILE A 97 -4.59 1.19 -20.67
N HIS A 98 -3.49 0.53 -20.41
CA HIS A 98 -3.42 -0.92 -20.23
C HIS A 98 -2.92 -1.27 -18.82
N PHE A 99 -3.22 -2.47 -18.40
CA PHE A 99 -2.81 -3.03 -17.12
C PHE A 99 -1.68 -4.04 -17.36
N ALA A 100 -0.67 -4.01 -16.52
CA ALA A 100 0.51 -4.88 -16.59
C ALA A 100 0.55 -5.92 -15.46
N GLU A 101 -0.03 -5.59 -14.32
CA GLU A 101 -0.06 -6.45 -13.13
C GLU A 101 -1.43 -7.11 -13.00
N LEU A 102 -1.44 -8.44 -12.99
CA LEU A 102 -2.66 -9.23 -12.75
C LEU A 102 -2.66 -9.76 -11.32
N SER A 103 -3.81 -9.77 -10.70
CA SER A 103 -4.09 -10.44 -9.44
C SER A 103 -4.86 -11.74 -9.74
N GLY A 104 -4.13 -12.83 -9.93
CA GLY A 104 -4.70 -14.05 -10.48
C GLY A 104 -5.16 -13.84 -11.94
N SER A 105 -6.47 -13.97 -12.20
CA SER A 105 -7.09 -13.69 -13.51
C SER A 105 -7.73 -12.30 -13.59
N SER A 106 -7.64 -11.48 -12.54
CA SER A 106 -8.33 -10.21 -12.40
C SER A 106 -7.35 -9.03 -12.49
N ILE A 107 -7.87 -7.84 -12.75
CA ILE A 107 -7.11 -6.59 -12.71
C ILE A 107 -6.70 -6.31 -11.27
N ASN A 108 -5.45 -5.89 -11.06
CA ASN A 108 -4.92 -5.56 -9.75
C ASN A 108 -5.49 -4.21 -9.26
N PRO A 109 -6.24 -4.17 -8.14
CA PRO A 109 -6.84 -2.92 -7.62
C PRO A 109 -5.80 -1.85 -7.29
N THR A 110 -4.62 -2.24 -6.81
CA THR A 110 -3.54 -1.30 -6.49
C THR A 110 -2.97 -0.66 -7.75
N GLU A 111 -2.91 -1.38 -8.86
CA GLU A 111 -2.53 -0.82 -10.15
C GLU A 111 -3.56 0.20 -10.64
N VAL A 112 -4.86 -0.10 -10.52
CA VAL A 112 -5.93 0.85 -10.85
C VAL A 112 -5.76 2.15 -10.05
N VAL A 113 -5.51 2.05 -8.75
CA VAL A 113 -5.27 3.23 -7.89
C VAL A 113 -4.03 4.00 -8.36
N SER A 114 -2.94 3.31 -8.69
CA SER A 114 -1.70 3.96 -9.16
C SER A 114 -1.92 4.71 -10.48
N ILE A 115 -2.72 4.16 -11.40
CA ILE A 115 -3.10 4.80 -12.66
C ILE A 115 -3.97 6.03 -12.40
N LEU A 116 -4.94 5.95 -11.49
CA LEU A 116 -5.78 7.09 -11.12
C LEU A 116 -4.97 8.21 -10.49
N ILE A 117 -4.02 7.89 -9.59
CA ILE A 117 -3.09 8.87 -9.01
C ILE A 117 -2.31 9.57 -10.13
N ASN A 118 -1.87 8.82 -11.12
CA ASN A 118 -1.07 9.33 -12.24
C ASN A 118 -1.87 10.21 -13.23
N LYS A 119 -3.20 10.31 -13.10
CA LYS A 119 -4.02 11.27 -13.85
C LYS A 119 -3.98 12.69 -13.27
N GLY A 120 -3.53 12.86 -12.03
CA GLY A 120 -3.36 14.18 -11.41
C GLY A 120 -2.03 14.82 -11.81
N GLU A 121 -1.99 16.15 -11.85
CA GLU A 121 -0.75 16.92 -12.04
C GLU A 121 0.10 16.94 -10.75
N THR A 122 -0.48 16.58 -9.63
CA THR A 122 0.16 16.44 -8.32
C THR A 122 -0.36 15.21 -7.59
N PHE A 123 0.39 14.69 -6.61
CA PHE A 123 -0.09 13.60 -5.75
C PHE A 123 -1.39 13.95 -5.02
N LYS A 124 -1.56 15.20 -4.58
CA LYS A 124 -2.79 15.65 -3.94
C LYS A 124 -3.99 15.54 -4.87
N GLU A 125 -3.86 16.04 -6.08
CA GLU A 125 -4.91 15.94 -7.10
C GLU A 125 -5.20 14.47 -7.47
N GLY A 126 -4.15 13.66 -7.62
CA GLY A 126 -4.28 12.22 -7.84
C GLY A 126 -5.06 11.51 -6.73
N ILE A 127 -4.82 11.86 -5.46
CA ILE A 127 -5.57 11.34 -4.31
C ILE A 127 -7.04 11.74 -4.40
N GLU A 128 -7.34 12.98 -4.75
CA GLU A 128 -8.71 13.48 -4.95
C GLU A 128 -9.42 12.73 -6.10
N ILE A 129 -8.71 12.44 -7.19
CA ILE A 129 -9.23 11.64 -8.31
C ILE A 129 -9.60 10.23 -7.83
N VAL A 130 -8.73 9.57 -7.07
CA VAL A 130 -9.02 8.24 -6.50
C VAL A 130 -10.26 8.29 -5.61
N HIS A 131 -10.34 9.26 -4.69
CA HIS A 131 -11.49 9.41 -3.79
C HIS A 131 -12.80 9.64 -4.55
N ASN A 132 -12.77 10.34 -5.67
CA ASN A 132 -13.96 10.60 -6.50
C ASN A 132 -14.36 9.40 -7.37
N ALA A 133 -13.38 8.65 -7.88
CA ALA A 133 -13.63 7.55 -8.80
C ALA A 133 -14.08 6.26 -8.08
N VAL A 134 -13.52 5.99 -6.89
CA VAL A 134 -13.74 4.73 -6.17
C VAL A 134 -15.10 4.70 -5.47
N LYS A 135 -15.87 3.64 -5.75
CA LYS A 135 -17.02 3.20 -4.96
C LYS A 135 -16.56 2.04 -4.08
N GLY A 136 -16.89 2.08 -2.80
CA GLY A 136 -16.39 1.13 -1.82
C GLY A 136 -15.44 1.77 -0.82
N SER A 137 -14.42 1.06 -0.40
CA SER A 137 -13.41 1.51 0.57
C SER A 137 -12.02 1.31 -0.01
N CYS A 138 -11.20 2.35 -0.01
CA CYS A 138 -9.81 2.25 -0.40
C CYS A 138 -8.98 3.29 0.36
N SER A 139 -8.24 2.83 1.36
CA SER A 139 -7.18 3.62 2.01
C SER A 139 -5.85 3.20 1.42
N PHE A 140 -4.91 4.11 1.29
CA PHE A 140 -3.63 3.81 0.64
C PHE A 140 -2.49 4.69 1.13
N LEU A 141 -1.27 4.19 0.93
CA LEU A 141 -0.03 4.95 1.14
C LEU A 141 0.71 5.08 -0.19
N ILE A 142 1.31 6.24 -0.40
CA ILE A 142 2.19 6.51 -1.54
C ILE A 142 3.57 6.84 -1.01
N LEU A 143 4.55 6.02 -1.35
CA LEU A 143 5.96 6.28 -1.07
C LEU A 143 6.56 7.02 -2.26
N THR A 144 7.17 8.17 -1.99
CA THR A 144 7.95 8.94 -2.95
C THR A 144 9.42 8.97 -2.54
N ASP A 145 10.26 9.67 -3.26
CA ASP A 145 11.66 9.89 -2.92
C ASP A 145 11.88 10.85 -1.73
N SER A 146 10.85 11.60 -1.34
CA SER A 146 10.94 12.66 -0.33
C SER A 146 9.98 12.49 0.84
N CYS A 147 8.84 11.79 0.65
CA CYS A 147 7.84 11.64 1.70
C CYS A 147 6.90 10.45 1.47
N ILE A 148 6.03 10.22 2.44
CA ILE A 148 4.91 9.29 2.35
C ILE A 148 3.61 10.07 2.45
N TYR A 149 2.73 9.93 1.44
CA TYR A 149 1.35 10.38 1.54
C TYR A 149 0.50 9.25 2.11
N ALA A 150 -0.39 9.60 3.04
CA ALA A 150 -1.35 8.68 3.63
C ALA A 150 -2.76 9.18 3.33
N ALA A 151 -3.59 8.36 2.73
CA ALA A 151 -4.95 8.71 2.36
C ALA A 151 -5.94 7.70 2.97
N ARG A 152 -6.93 8.21 3.70
CA ARG A 152 -8.01 7.41 4.27
C ARG A 152 -9.21 7.43 3.34
N ASP A 153 -9.86 6.28 3.19
CA ASP A 153 -11.08 6.17 2.39
C ASP A 153 -12.17 7.17 2.83
N LYS A 154 -12.99 7.59 1.88
CA LYS A 154 -14.01 8.64 2.12
C LYS A 154 -15.09 8.29 3.13
N PHE A 155 -15.26 7.02 3.47
CA PHE A 155 -16.20 6.55 4.49
C PHE A 155 -15.51 6.28 5.83
N GLY A 156 -14.17 6.33 5.88
CA GLY A 156 -13.39 6.08 7.08
C GLY A 156 -13.43 4.64 7.58
N ARG A 157 -13.70 3.67 6.70
CA ARG A 157 -13.83 2.25 7.09
C ARG A 157 -12.53 1.66 7.57
N THR A 158 -11.43 1.96 6.87
CA THR A 158 -10.10 1.52 7.29
C THR A 158 -9.43 2.67 8.05
N PRO A 159 -9.03 2.48 9.31
CA PRO A 159 -8.28 3.49 10.05
C PRO A 159 -6.94 3.80 9.36
N VAL A 160 -6.49 5.04 9.48
CA VAL A 160 -5.15 5.46 9.09
C VAL A 160 -4.61 6.35 10.21
N ILE A 161 -3.76 5.77 11.05
CA ILE A 161 -3.32 6.37 12.31
C ILE A 161 -1.86 6.78 12.16
N ILE A 162 -1.55 7.99 12.57
CA ILE A 162 -0.19 8.55 12.55
C ILE A 162 0.38 8.50 13.95
N GLY A 163 1.55 7.91 14.08
CA GLY A 163 2.36 7.91 15.29
C GLY A 163 3.68 8.65 15.09
N LYS A 164 4.30 9.04 16.20
CA LYS A 164 5.60 9.71 16.23
C LYS A 164 6.43 9.22 17.39
N ASN A 165 7.76 9.12 17.17
CA ASN A 165 8.77 9.00 18.21
C ASN A 165 9.94 9.96 17.93
N GLU A 166 11.05 9.80 18.63
CA GLU A 166 12.26 10.59 18.43
C GLU A 166 12.95 10.39 17.08
N PHE A 167 12.74 9.23 16.42
CA PHE A 167 13.35 8.88 15.14
C PHE A 167 12.51 9.28 13.92
N GLY A 168 11.19 9.53 14.10
CA GLY A 168 10.34 9.90 12.98
C GLY A 168 8.86 9.56 13.16
N TYR A 169 8.20 9.41 12.02
CA TYR A 169 6.77 9.13 11.94
C TYR A 169 6.49 7.72 11.45
N VAL A 170 5.38 7.17 11.91
CA VAL A 170 4.82 5.90 11.42
C VAL A 170 3.35 6.12 11.06
N VAL A 171 2.90 5.41 10.03
CA VAL A 171 1.49 5.37 9.63
C VAL A 171 1.07 3.90 9.57
N ALA A 172 -0.06 3.57 10.19
CA ALA A 172 -0.59 2.21 10.15
C ALA A 172 -2.13 2.21 10.18
N SER A 173 -2.71 1.12 9.70
CA SER A 173 -4.16 0.86 9.83
C SER A 173 -4.54 0.41 11.23
N GLU A 174 -3.57 0.05 12.08
CA GLU A 174 -3.78 -0.36 13.46
C GLU A 174 -2.67 0.19 14.36
N SER A 175 -3.05 0.74 15.52
CA SER A 175 -2.11 1.37 16.46
C SER A 175 -1.57 0.44 17.54
N SER A 176 -2.01 -0.83 17.62
CA SER A 176 -1.60 -1.77 18.66
C SER A 176 -0.08 -1.99 18.72
N SER A 177 0.60 -1.91 17.57
CA SER A 177 2.06 -2.04 17.48
C SER A 177 2.82 -0.79 17.93
N PHE A 178 2.19 0.39 17.97
CA PHE A 178 2.88 1.65 18.24
C PHE A 178 3.52 1.67 19.62
N THR A 179 2.78 1.28 20.64
CA THR A 179 3.30 1.23 22.02
C THR A 179 4.51 0.33 22.14
N ASN A 180 4.48 -0.85 21.51
CA ASN A 180 5.58 -1.82 21.56
C ASN A 180 6.84 -1.33 20.82
N LEU A 181 6.67 -0.40 19.85
CA LEU A 181 7.74 0.18 19.05
C LEU A 181 8.17 1.58 19.55
N GLY A 182 7.61 2.03 20.67
CA GLY A 182 7.94 3.34 21.26
C GLY A 182 7.36 4.54 20.50
N TYR A 183 6.28 4.34 19.73
CA TYR A 183 5.56 5.45 19.08
C TYR A 183 4.37 5.89 19.92
N SER A 184 4.13 7.19 19.96
CA SER A 184 2.91 7.81 20.51
C SER A 184 1.98 8.18 19.38
N ILE A 185 0.66 7.98 19.55
CA ILE A 185 -0.34 8.39 18.58
C ILE A 185 -0.37 9.92 18.51
N VAL A 186 -0.24 10.46 17.32
CA VAL A 186 -0.34 11.88 17.03
C VAL A 186 -1.73 12.23 16.52
N ARG A 187 -2.28 11.39 15.61
CA ARG A 187 -3.50 11.69 14.91
C ARG A 187 -4.10 10.44 14.27
N ASP A 188 -5.41 10.37 14.22
CA ASP A 188 -6.19 9.51 13.34
C ASP A 188 -6.74 10.38 12.19
N LEU A 189 -6.51 9.98 10.93
CA LEU A 189 -7.01 10.73 9.77
C LEU A 189 -8.53 10.64 9.72
N GLY A 190 -9.18 11.74 9.36
CA GLY A 190 -10.63 11.76 9.12
C GLY A 190 -11.03 11.02 7.84
N PRO A 191 -12.33 10.68 7.66
CA PRO A 191 -12.82 10.13 6.40
C PRO A 191 -12.52 11.05 5.22
N GLY A 192 -11.95 10.50 4.15
CA GLY A 192 -11.62 11.24 2.94
C GLY A 192 -10.42 12.18 3.05
N GLU A 193 -9.65 12.06 4.11
CA GLU A 193 -8.46 12.85 4.36
C GLU A 193 -7.20 12.22 3.77
#